data_1f9a7dddd923e182e67e897f0144bb1c
#
_entry.id   1f9a7dddd923e182e67e897f0144bb1c
#
_cell.length_a   1.000
_cell.length_b   1.000
_cell.length_c   1.000
_cell.angle_alpha   90.00
_cell.angle_beta   90.00
_cell.angle_gamma   90.00
#
_symmetry.space_group_name_H-M   'P 1'
#
loop_
_entity.id
_entity.type
_entity.pdbx_description
1 polymer ?
#
loop_
_entity_poly.entity_id
_entity_poly.type
_entity_poly.pdbx_seq_one_letter_code
_entity_poly.pdbx_strand_id
1 'polypeptide(L)'
;MRKLIIEQKASSPKVVLDPEKRIYIISGESRPPDVREFYGEILIWLEEFSSHLNKSDDKKDPVIFNFNFEYFNSSSGKLILDICKILAGLHLKGLNIKVNWHFEKEDLDMLEAGKEMSRIVKFPFEYVESEIN
;
A
#
# COMPACT_ATOMS: atom_id res chain seq x y z
N MET A 1 -18.69 0.07 -3.44
CA MET A 1 -17.39 0.19 -4.14
C MET A 1 -16.83 -1.18 -4.47
N ARG A 2 -16.30 -1.36 -5.69
CA ARG A 2 -15.73 -2.64 -6.12
C ARG A 2 -14.48 -3.00 -5.33
N LYS A 3 -14.19 -4.28 -5.23
CA LYS A 3 -12.92 -4.78 -4.69
C LYS A 3 -11.96 -5.06 -5.85
N LEU A 4 -10.66 -5.02 -5.56
CA LEU A 4 -9.62 -5.41 -6.50
C LEU A 4 -8.80 -6.52 -5.88
N ILE A 5 -8.81 -7.69 -6.51
CA ILE A 5 -8.03 -8.84 -6.06
C ILE A 5 -7.14 -9.29 -7.20
N ILE A 6 -5.84 -9.31 -6.95
CA ILE A 6 -4.85 -9.82 -7.90
C ILE A 6 -4.08 -10.94 -7.20
N GLU A 7 -4.07 -12.12 -7.81
CA GLU A 7 -3.36 -13.27 -7.26
C GLU A 7 -1.85 -13.09 -7.37
N GLN A 8 -1.14 -13.57 -6.38
CA GLN A 8 0.33 -13.55 -6.39
C GLN A 8 0.89 -14.42 -7.49
N LYS A 9 1.90 -13.91 -8.19
CA LYS A 9 2.68 -14.66 -9.19
C LYS A 9 4.15 -14.64 -8.78
N ALA A 10 4.99 -15.35 -9.54
CA ALA A 10 6.42 -15.46 -9.21
C ALA A 10 7.12 -14.11 -9.10
N SER A 11 6.73 -13.12 -9.91
CA SER A 11 7.39 -11.81 -9.93
C SER A 11 6.45 -10.64 -9.63
N SER A 12 5.19 -10.91 -9.29
CA SER A 12 4.25 -9.85 -8.97
C SER A 12 3.49 -10.15 -7.68
N PRO A 13 3.18 -9.10 -6.90
CA PRO A 13 2.60 -9.29 -5.56
C PRO A 13 1.13 -9.66 -5.60
N LYS A 14 0.67 -10.17 -4.47
CA LYS A 14 -0.75 -10.34 -4.18
C LYS A 14 -1.32 -8.98 -3.80
N VAL A 15 -2.52 -8.69 -4.30
CA VAL A 15 -3.23 -7.47 -3.97
C VAL A 15 -4.63 -7.83 -3.51
N VAL A 16 -5.01 -7.33 -2.34
CA VAL A 16 -6.39 -7.42 -1.85
C VAL A 16 -6.80 -6.04 -1.39
N LEU A 17 -7.71 -5.43 -2.12
CA LEU A 17 -8.27 -4.12 -1.79
C LEU A 17 -9.78 -4.31 -1.75
N ASP A 18 -10.33 -4.50 -0.54
CA ASP A 18 -11.72 -4.88 -0.32
C ASP A 18 -12.36 -3.94 0.71
N PRO A 19 -13.13 -2.94 0.25
CA PRO A 19 -13.77 -1.99 1.17
C PRO A 19 -14.84 -2.61 2.05
N GLU A 20 -15.50 -3.67 1.59
CA GLU A 20 -16.54 -4.35 2.38
C GLU A 20 -15.93 -5.06 3.58
N LYS A 21 -14.86 -5.82 3.35
CA LYS A 21 -14.14 -6.52 4.42
C LYS A 21 -13.11 -5.62 5.12
N ARG A 22 -12.87 -4.44 4.59
CA ARG A 22 -11.88 -3.48 5.10
C ARG A 22 -10.48 -4.07 5.16
N ILE A 23 -10.11 -4.79 4.11
CA ILE A 23 -8.78 -5.39 3.95
C ILE A 23 -8.08 -4.66 2.82
N TYR A 24 -6.90 -4.11 3.11
CA TYR A 24 -6.10 -3.38 2.14
C TYR A 24 -4.66 -3.83 2.29
N ILE A 25 -4.20 -4.70 1.36
CA ILE A 25 -2.85 -5.26 1.46
C ILE A 25 -2.25 -5.51 0.09
N ILE A 26 -0.95 -5.21 -0.03
CA ILE A 26 -0.10 -5.60 -1.15
C ILE A 26 1.06 -6.38 -0.54
N SER A 27 1.24 -7.63 -0.95
CA SER A 27 2.23 -8.51 -0.32
C SER A 27 2.97 -9.37 -1.34
N GLY A 28 4.22 -9.72 -1.01
CA GLY A 28 5.05 -10.61 -1.79
C GLY A 28 6.17 -9.91 -2.53
N GLU A 29 6.66 -10.54 -3.60
CA GLU A 29 7.73 -9.99 -4.41
C GLU A 29 7.17 -9.09 -5.51
N SER A 30 7.79 -7.93 -5.71
CA SER A 30 7.36 -6.99 -6.74
C SER A 30 8.48 -6.64 -7.71
N ARG A 31 8.49 -7.32 -8.84
CA ARG A 31 9.32 -7.03 -10.01
C ARG A 31 8.55 -7.43 -11.28
N PRO A 32 7.31 -6.92 -11.47
CA PRO A 32 6.51 -7.34 -12.62
C PRO A 32 7.16 -6.90 -13.93
N PRO A 33 6.98 -7.68 -15.03
CA PRO A 33 7.56 -7.32 -16.32
C PRO A 33 7.08 -5.96 -16.83
N ASP A 34 5.80 -5.65 -16.62
CA ASP A 34 5.24 -4.33 -16.94
C ASP A 34 4.73 -3.69 -15.65
N VAL A 35 5.61 -2.91 -15.03
CA VAL A 35 5.32 -2.29 -13.74
C VAL A 35 4.19 -1.26 -13.82
N ARG A 36 4.10 -0.54 -14.92
CA ARG A 36 3.06 0.49 -15.11
C ARG A 36 1.69 -0.12 -15.30
N GLU A 37 1.60 -1.21 -16.04
CA GLU A 37 0.35 -1.93 -16.21
C GLU A 37 -0.11 -2.52 -14.87
N PHE A 38 0.79 -3.18 -14.16
CA PHE A 38 0.47 -3.80 -12.88
C PHE A 38 -0.04 -2.78 -11.86
N TYR A 39 0.74 -1.73 -11.59
CA TYR A 39 0.37 -0.72 -10.59
C TYR A 39 -0.69 0.25 -11.08
N GLY A 40 -0.85 0.39 -12.39
CA GLY A 40 -1.88 1.26 -12.97
C GLY A 40 -3.28 0.89 -12.50
N GLU A 41 -3.59 -0.40 -12.44
CA GLU A 41 -4.86 -0.88 -11.91
C GLU A 41 -5.08 -0.47 -10.46
N ILE A 42 -4.03 -0.56 -9.65
CA ILE A 42 -4.09 -0.19 -8.23
C ILE A 42 -4.31 1.31 -8.08
N LEU A 43 -3.59 2.10 -8.87
CA LEU A 43 -3.71 3.57 -8.82
C LEU A 43 -5.10 4.04 -9.26
N ILE A 44 -5.67 3.42 -10.30
CA ILE A 44 -7.04 3.70 -10.72
C ILE A 44 -8.02 3.35 -9.60
N TRP A 45 -7.86 2.19 -8.99
CA TRP A 45 -8.71 1.78 -7.87
C TRP A 45 -8.63 2.78 -6.71
N LEU A 46 -7.43 3.26 -6.39
CA LEU A 46 -7.23 4.23 -5.32
C LEU A 46 -7.90 5.57 -5.62
N GLU A 47 -7.93 6.01 -6.87
CA GLU A 47 -8.65 7.22 -7.26
C GLU A 47 -10.16 7.05 -7.03
N GLU A 48 -10.71 5.91 -7.44
CA GLU A 48 -12.11 5.59 -7.19
C GLU A 48 -12.41 5.53 -5.70
N PHE A 49 -11.52 4.91 -4.94
CA PHE A 49 -11.64 4.79 -3.49
C PHE A 49 -11.60 6.16 -2.80
N SER A 50 -10.73 7.03 -3.25
CA SER A 50 -10.65 8.41 -2.75
C SER A 50 -11.96 9.14 -2.92
N SER A 51 -12.57 9.03 -4.11
CA SER A 51 -13.87 9.64 -4.38
C SER A 51 -14.97 9.04 -3.50
N HIS A 52 -14.93 7.73 -3.30
CA HIS A 52 -15.89 7.03 -2.46
C HIS A 52 -15.79 7.49 -1.00
N LEU A 53 -14.57 7.58 -0.46
CA LEU A 53 -14.35 8.03 0.92
C LEU A 53 -14.77 9.48 1.13
N ASN A 54 -14.51 10.35 0.17
CA ASN A 54 -14.88 11.76 0.27
C ASN A 54 -16.40 11.97 0.33
N LYS A 55 -17.17 11.04 -0.22
CA LYS A 55 -18.65 11.10 -0.21
C LYS A 55 -19.25 10.36 0.97
N SER A 56 -18.46 9.60 1.71
CA SER A 56 -18.94 8.81 2.84
C SER A 56 -19.12 9.69 4.08
N ASP A 57 -20.16 9.44 4.85
CA ASP A 57 -20.37 10.09 6.15
C ASP A 57 -19.46 9.49 7.22
N ASP A 58 -18.84 8.34 6.94
CA ASP A 58 -18.06 7.58 7.90
C ASP A 58 -16.56 7.84 7.77
N LYS A 59 -16.17 9.11 7.90
CA LYS A 59 -14.78 9.54 7.74
C LYS A 59 -13.88 9.16 8.92
N LYS A 60 -14.46 8.68 10.01
CA LYS A 60 -13.71 8.36 11.24
C LYS A 60 -13.17 6.95 11.28
N ASP A 61 -13.74 6.03 10.51
CA ASP A 61 -13.28 4.66 10.50
C ASP A 61 -11.90 4.56 9.84
N PRO A 62 -10.93 3.95 10.50
CA PRO A 62 -9.58 3.91 9.95
C PRO A 62 -9.50 3.01 8.71
N VAL A 63 -8.81 3.50 7.69
CA VAL A 63 -8.37 2.70 6.57
C VAL A 63 -6.92 2.31 6.87
N ILE A 64 -6.69 1.04 7.11
CA ILE A 64 -5.35 0.53 7.42
C ILE A 64 -4.80 -0.15 6.17
N PHE A 65 -3.80 0.47 5.56
CA PHE A 65 -3.20 -0.04 4.35
C PHE A 65 -1.90 -0.76 4.70
N ASN A 66 -1.80 -2.02 4.31
CA ASN A 66 -0.67 -2.88 4.65
C ASN A 66 0.22 -3.11 3.44
N PHE A 67 1.50 -2.79 3.59
CA PHE A 67 2.54 -3.15 2.64
C PHE A 67 3.38 -4.26 3.27
N ASN A 68 3.39 -5.42 2.65
CA ASN A 68 4.12 -6.58 3.18
C ASN A 68 4.98 -7.19 2.06
N PHE A 69 5.95 -6.44 1.57
CA PHE A 69 6.84 -6.87 0.51
C PHE A 69 7.97 -7.74 1.02
N GLU A 70 8.22 -8.86 0.34
CA GLU A 70 9.45 -9.62 0.52
C GLU A 70 10.62 -8.92 -0.18
N TYR A 71 10.32 -8.30 -1.32
CA TYR A 71 11.27 -7.58 -2.15
C TYR A 71 10.52 -6.71 -3.15
N PHE A 72 11.09 -5.57 -3.51
CA PHE A 72 10.65 -4.83 -4.69
C PHE A 72 11.86 -4.19 -5.37
N ASN A 73 11.81 -4.14 -6.72
CA ASN A 73 12.87 -3.47 -7.47
C ASN A 73 12.61 -1.95 -7.52
N SER A 74 13.58 -1.21 -8.07
CA SER A 74 13.48 0.26 -8.09
C SER A 74 12.32 0.77 -8.94
N SER A 75 11.96 0.07 -10.01
CA SER A 75 10.81 0.46 -10.83
C SER A 75 9.50 0.32 -10.06
N SER A 76 9.35 -0.77 -9.31
CA SER A 76 8.20 -0.95 -8.42
C SER A 76 8.19 0.10 -7.30
N GLY A 77 9.36 0.42 -6.75
CA GLY A 77 9.49 1.39 -5.68
C GLY A 77 8.91 2.76 -6.02
N LYS A 78 9.07 3.20 -7.26
CA LYS A 78 8.49 4.48 -7.72
C LYS A 78 6.96 4.44 -7.66
N LEU A 79 6.36 3.34 -8.09
CA LEU A 79 4.90 3.20 -8.11
C LEU A 79 4.33 2.99 -6.70
N ILE A 80 5.07 2.27 -5.86
CA ILE A 80 4.71 2.11 -4.44
C ILE A 80 4.72 3.49 -3.76
N LEU A 81 5.72 4.30 -4.05
CA LEU A 81 5.79 5.67 -3.54
C LEU A 81 4.58 6.50 -3.99
N ASP A 82 4.14 6.34 -5.24
CA ASP A 82 2.94 7.03 -5.74
C ASP A 82 1.70 6.62 -4.95
N ILE A 83 1.57 5.36 -4.60
CA ILE A 83 0.48 4.88 -3.72
C ILE A 83 0.57 5.58 -2.36
N CYS A 84 1.75 5.63 -1.78
CA CYS A 84 1.97 6.29 -0.48
C CYS A 84 1.61 7.78 -0.53
N LYS A 85 1.91 8.45 -1.64
CA LYS A 85 1.53 9.86 -1.84
C LYS A 85 0.02 10.05 -1.83
N ILE A 86 -0.71 9.14 -2.48
CA ILE A 86 -2.18 9.20 -2.49
C ILE A 86 -2.73 9.02 -1.07
N LEU A 87 -2.21 8.04 -0.34
CA LEU A 87 -2.64 7.79 1.04
C LEU A 87 -2.35 8.98 1.97
N ALA A 88 -1.17 9.57 1.84
CA ALA A 88 -0.82 10.77 2.60
C ALA A 88 -1.74 11.94 2.25
N GLY A 89 -2.09 12.08 0.97
CA GLY A 89 -3.03 13.10 0.51
C GLY A 89 -4.42 12.94 1.09
N LEU A 90 -4.89 11.70 1.23
CA LEU A 90 -6.17 11.42 1.87
C LEU A 90 -6.15 11.81 3.35
N HIS A 91 -5.05 11.55 4.04
CA HIS A 91 -4.89 11.98 5.42
C HIS A 91 -4.98 13.50 5.54
N LEU A 92 -4.35 14.24 4.63
CA LEU A 92 -4.40 15.70 4.62
C LEU A 92 -5.82 16.25 4.41
N LYS A 93 -6.69 15.47 3.78
CA LYS A 93 -8.10 15.82 3.60
C LYS A 93 -8.96 15.48 4.83
N GLY A 94 -8.36 15.00 5.89
CA GLY A 94 -9.05 14.68 7.14
C GLY A 94 -9.54 13.26 7.27
N LEU A 95 -9.17 12.37 6.34
CA LEU A 95 -9.54 10.97 6.43
C LEU A 95 -8.60 10.22 7.37
N ASN A 96 -9.11 9.21 8.06
CA ASN A 96 -8.33 8.44 9.02
C ASN A 96 -7.57 7.33 8.29
N ILE A 97 -6.36 7.63 7.84
CA ILE A 97 -5.52 6.71 7.09
C ILE A 97 -4.36 6.24 7.98
N LYS A 98 -4.12 4.94 7.98
CA LYS A 98 -2.95 4.35 8.64
C LYS A 98 -2.21 3.49 7.64
N VAL A 99 -0.89 3.50 7.71
CA VAL A 99 -0.03 2.66 6.87
C VAL A 99 0.81 1.77 7.77
N ASN A 100 0.67 0.46 7.58
CA ASN A 100 1.51 -0.54 8.23
C ASN A 100 2.54 -1.03 7.21
N TRP A 101 3.81 -0.80 7.51
CA TRP A 101 4.91 -1.27 6.69
C TRP A 101 5.53 -2.48 7.37
N HIS A 102 5.35 -3.66 6.76
CA HIS A 102 5.83 -4.92 7.31
C HIS A 102 7.24 -5.20 6.83
N PHE A 103 8.04 -5.81 7.68
CA PHE A 103 9.39 -6.24 7.34
C PHE A 103 9.75 -7.48 8.16
N GLU A 104 10.60 -8.34 7.59
CA GLU A 104 11.13 -9.49 8.33
C GLU A 104 12.20 -9.01 9.31
N LYS A 105 12.34 -9.70 10.43
CA LYS A 105 13.17 -9.30 11.55
C LYS A 105 14.59 -8.89 11.16
N GLU A 106 15.21 -9.59 10.22
CA GLU A 106 16.60 -9.31 9.82
C GLU A 106 16.70 -8.50 8.53
N ASP A 107 15.56 -8.16 7.93
CA ASP A 107 15.54 -7.38 6.69
C ASP A 107 15.51 -5.88 7.00
N LEU A 108 16.66 -5.38 7.40
CA LEU A 108 16.81 -3.96 7.73
C LEU A 108 16.72 -3.06 6.50
N ASP A 109 17.04 -3.59 5.31
CA ASP A 109 16.88 -2.84 4.07
C ASP A 109 15.42 -2.53 3.79
N MET A 110 14.53 -3.50 4.02
CA MET A 110 13.09 -3.28 3.86
C MET A 110 12.57 -2.26 4.89
N LEU A 111 13.03 -2.34 6.12
CA LEU A 111 12.68 -1.36 7.15
C LEU A 111 13.11 0.05 6.73
N GLU A 112 14.35 0.21 6.27
CA GLU A 112 14.86 1.50 5.83
C GLU A 112 14.12 2.02 4.61
N ALA A 113 13.71 1.14 3.70
CA ALA A 113 12.92 1.53 2.53
C ALA A 113 11.58 2.15 2.97
N GLY A 114 10.91 1.55 3.95
CA GLY A 114 9.67 2.09 4.49
C GLY A 114 9.87 3.44 5.18
N LYS A 115 10.92 3.56 5.96
CA LYS A 115 11.25 4.84 6.62
C LYS A 115 11.52 5.94 5.60
N GLU A 116 12.21 5.62 4.52
CA GLU A 116 12.48 6.58 3.46
C GLU A 116 11.22 7.04 2.76
N MET A 117 10.31 6.11 2.45
CA MET A 117 9.02 6.46 1.84
C MET A 117 8.18 7.33 2.76
N SER A 118 8.11 6.99 4.05
CA SER A 118 7.40 7.78 5.05
C SER A 118 7.95 9.20 5.11
N ARG A 119 9.28 9.33 5.08
CA ARG A 119 9.94 10.64 5.10
C ARG A 119 9.60 11.48 3.86
N ILE A 120 9.63 10.85 2.69
CA ILE A 120 9.36 11.56 1.42
C ILE A 120 7.92 12.05 1.38
N VAL A 121 6.96 11.24 1.78
CA VAL A 121 5.54 11.63 1.73
C VAL A 121 5.09 12.41 2.97
N LYS A 122 5.97 12.57 3.96
CA LYS A 122 5.71 13.32 5.20
C LYS A 122 4.48 12.80 5.95
N PHE A 123 4.37 11.48 6.01
CA PHE A 123 3.29 10.80 6.69
C PHE A 123 3.87 9.62 7.48
N PRO A 124 3.63 9.54 8.80
CA PRO A 124 4.25 8.50 9.62
C PRO A 124 3.63 7.12 9.33
N PHE A 125 4.51 6.12 9.16
CA PHE A 125 4.11 4.73 9.03
C PHE A 125 4.28 4.03 10.38
N GLU A 126 3.49 2.99 10.60
CA GLU A 126 3.73 2.00 11.64
C GLU A 126 4.59 0.89 11.03
N TYR A 127 5.61 0.45 11.74
CA TYR A 127 6.50 -0.61 11.26
C TYR A 127 6.20 -1.90 12.01
N VAL A 128 5.89 -2.95 11.25
CA VAL A 128 5.43 -4.22 11.80
C VAL A 128 6.46 -5.30 11.48
N GLU A 129 7.13 -5.81 12.51
CA GLU A 129 8.09 -6.88 12.36
C GLU A 129 7.36 -8.20 12.21
N SER A 130 7.62 -8.91 11.12
CA SER A 130 7.04 -10.22 10.87
C SER A 130 7.92 -11.30 11.48
N GLU A 131 7.29 -12.27 12.16
CA GLU A 131 8.02 -13.43 12.63
C GLU A 131 8.14 -14.44 11.49
N ILE A 132 9.35 -14.95 11.31
CA ILE A 132 9.61 -16.00 10.32
C ILE A 132 9.29 -17.34 10.98
N ASN A 133 8.37 -18.05 10.39
CA ASN A 133 8.07 -19.42 10.81
C ASN A 133 8.88 -20.41 10.00
#